data_af156854d777dba8c86232a6b230a5af
#
_entry.id   af156854d777dba8c86232a6b230a5af
#
_cell.length_a   1.000
_cell.length_b   1.000
_cell.length_c   1.000
_cell.angle_alpha   90.00
_cell.angle_beta   90.00
_cell.angle_gamma   90.00
#
_symmetry.space_group_name_H-M   'P 1'
#
loop_
_entity.id
_entity.type
_entity.pdbx_description
1 polymer ?
#
loop_
_entity_poly.entity_id
_entity_poly.type
_entity_poly.pdbx_seq_one_letter_code
_entity_poly.pdbx_strand_id
1 'polypeptide(L)'
;MLLKTASGLGAASLLALSDSSFAGPLWQSASSAKLKGRLKQSACRWCYRNIPLDDLAKFASEIGLKGIDLLNDPNDWPVVKKYGLIPTMTSGAGTIPDACNRKDLHDKLEKEFQTNIPRAAENGVPNVITFSGNRKGMSDGEGMENTVVMLNRVKGLAEKHNVTICLELLNSKVDHKDYMCDHTAWGAEVIKRVNSPRVKLLFDIYHMQIMEGDIIRTIRENFQHIAHFHTGGNPGRNELDDTQELNWRTVAKAIADLNFQGYIAHEFVPKRDPLTSLREAVLLCDV
;
A
#
# COMPACT_ATOMS: atom_id res chain seq x y z
N MET A 1 17.32 21.43 -86.61
CA MET A 1 16.13 21.26 -87.42
C MET A 1 14.93 21.11 -86.48
N LEU A 2 14.10 22.15 -86.56
CA LEU A 2 12.66 22.21 -86.23
C LEU A 2 12.10 21.49 -84.96
N LEU A 3 11.71 22.30 -83.99
CA LEU A 3 10.34 22.78 -83.70
C LEU A 3 9.29 21.69 -83.37
N LYS A 4 8.67 21.70 -82.21
CA LYS A 4 7.44 22.39 -81.94
C LYS A 4 7.00 22.24 -80.48
N THR A 5 6.50 23.32 -79.98
CA THR A 5 5.75 23.60 -78.74
C THR A 5 4.48 22.81 -78.60
N ALA A 6 4.07 22.45 -77.33
CA ALA A 6 2.67 22.46 -76.99
C ALA A 6 2.52 22.64 -75.46
N SER A 7 1.79 23.64 -75.14
CA SER A 7 1.32 24.03 -73.78
C SER A 7 0.20 23.08 -73.27
N GLY A 8 0.21 22.76 -72.00
CA GLY A 8 -0.91 22.06 -71.36
C GLY A 8 -1.00 22.46 -69.92
N LEU A 9 -1.99 23.30 -69.59
CA LEU A 9 -2.42 23.60 -68.24
C LEU A 9 -2.96 22.31 -67.58
N GLY A 10 -2.52 22.03 -66.40
CA GLY A 10 -3.03 20.92 -65.59
C GLY A 10 -3.10 21.32 -64.12
N ALA A 11 -4.27 21.30 -63.59
CA ALA A 11 -4.74 21.78 -62.30
C ALA A 11 -3.93 21.32 -61.12
N ALA A 12 -3.66 22.25 -60.19
CA ALA A 12 -3.15 22.00 -58.84
C ALA A 12 -4.24 21.37 -57.98
N SER A 13 -4.09 20.11 -57.63
CA SER A 13 -4.88 19.44 -56.59
C SER A 13 -4.29 19.77 -55.26
N LEU A 14 -4.95 20.61 -54.49
CA LEU A 14 -4.69 20.77 -53.06
C LEU A 14 -5.10 19.47 -52.34
N LEU A 15 -4.11 18.68 -51.92
CA LEU A 15 -4.31 17.63 -50.92
C LEU A 15 -4.46 18.32 -49.54
N ALA A 16 -5.66 18.30 -49.02
CA ALA A 16 -5.93 18.66 -47.62
C ALA A 16 -5.24 17.64 -46.74
N LEU A 17 -4.26 18.11 -45.97
CA LEU A 17 -3.68 17.37 -44.87
C LEU A 17 -4.77 17.26 -43.80
N SER A 18 -5.32 16.06 -43.63
CA SER A 18 -6.21 15.73 -42.54
C SER A 18 -5.44 15.86 -41.21
N ASP A 19 -5.84 16.78 -40.38
CA ASP A 19 -5.42 16.86 -38.99
C ASP A 19 -5.68 15.50 -38.32
N SER A 20 -4.60 14.76 -38.08
CA SER A 20 -4.62 13.64 -37.14
C SER A 20 -4.70 14.24 -35.73
N SER A 21 -5.92 14.42 -35.23
CA SER A 21 -6.16 14.67 -33.83
C SER A 21 -5.52 13.53 -33.02
N PHE A 22 -4.39 13.80 -32.41
CA PHE A 22 -3.86 12.97 -31.36
C PHE A 22 -4.93 12.87 -30.27
N ALA A 23 -5.62 11.75 -30.21
CA ALA A 23 -6.45 11.42 -29.06
C ALA A 23 -5.53 11.40 -27.85
N GLY A 24 -5.67 12.38 -26.97
CA GLY A 24 -4.97 12.39 -25.68
C GLY A 24 -5.32 11.13 -24.91
N PRO A 25 -4.49 10.74 -23.93
CA PRO A 25 -4.69 9.51 -23.17
C PRO A 25 -6.12 9.42 -22.64
N LEU A 26 -6.75 8.26 -22.80
CA LEU A 26 -8.15 7.96 -22.45
C LEU A 26 -8.55 8.29 -20.99
N TRP A 27 -7.58 8.60 -20.13
CA TRP A 27 -7.78 8.93 -18.72
C TRP A 27 -8.13 10.42 -18.45
N GLN A 28 -7.96 11.33 -19.42
CA GLN A 28 -8.30 12.76 -19.25
C GLN A 28 -9.81 13.02 -19.16
N SER A 29 -10.66 12.07 -19.54
CA SER A 29 -12.12 12.20 -19.48
C SER A 29 -12.80 11.49 -18.29
N ALA A 30 -12.03 10.88 -17.37
CA ALA A 30 -12.60 10.10 -16.24
C ALA A 30 -12.94 10.97 -15.01
N SER A 31 -13.53 12.15 -15.20
CA SER A 31 -13.83 13.09 -14.11
C SER A 31 -15.17 12.83 -13.42
N SER A 32 -15.67 11.61 -13.29
CA SER A 32 -16.77 11.27 -12.36
C SER A 32 -17.23 9.82 -12.39
N ALA A 33 -16.48 8.88 -12.94
CA ALA A 33 -16.87 7.48 -12.86
C ALA A 33 -16.86 7.04 -11.39
N LYS A 34 -18.01 6.66 -10.85
CA LYS A 34 -18.11 6.08 -9.50
C LYS A 34 -17.27 4.81 -9.46
N LEU A 35 -16.35 4.72 -8.49
CA LEU A 35 -15.55 3.52 -8.29
C LEU A 35 -16.43 2.28 -8.10
N LYS A 36 -16.01 1.13 -8.58
CA LYS A 36 -16.67 -0.17 -8.34
C LYS A 36 -16.70 -0.50 -6.85
N GLY A 37 -15.65 -0.10 -6.14
CA GLY A 37 -15.61 -0.13 -4.68
C GLY A 37 -15.51 -1.52 -4.06
N ARG A 38 -15.06 -2.52 -4.81
CA ARG A 38 -14.83 -3.88 -4.29
C ARG A 38 -13.68 -3.91 -3.26
N LEU A 39 -12.75 -2.96 -3.35
CA LEU A 39 -11.62 -2.79 -2.46
C LEU A 39 -11.72 -1.44 -1.75
N LYS A 40 -11.46 -1.43 -0.45
CA LYS A 40 -11.30 -0.20 0.32
C LYS A 40 -9.86 0.27 0.15
N GLN A 41 -9.68 1.38 -0.57
CA GLN A 41 -8.36 1.92 -0.87
C GLN A 41 -8.04 3.10 0.06
N SER A 42 -6.78 3.27 0.43
CA SER A 42 -6.23 4.37 1.22
C SER A 42 -4.88 4.81 0.67
N ALA A 43 -4.28 5.87 1.23
CA ALA A 43 -2.96 6.36 0.83
C ALA A 43 -2.07 6.58 2.06
N CYS A 44 -0.81 6.14 2.00
CA CYS A 44 0.15 6.31 3.09
C CYS A 44 0.61 7.76 3.20
N ARG A 45 0.42 8.36 4.38
CA ARG A 45 0.72 9.79 4.64
C ARG A 45 2.14 10.18 4.30
N TRP A 46 3.11 9.35 4.62
CA TRP A 46 4.52 9.70 4.46
C TRP A 46 4.96 9.88 3.00
N CYS A 47 4.27 9.24 2.04
CA CYS A 47 4.54 9.39 0.60
C CYS A 47 4.14 10.78 0.08
N TYR A 48 3.26 11.49 0.77
CA TYR A 48 2.68 12.78 0.40
C TYR A 48 2.97 13.86 1.43
N ARG A 49 4.08 13.74 2.18
CA ARG A 49 4.42 14.66 3.29
C ARG A 49 4.53 16.12 2.87
N ASN A 50 4.85 16.40 1.61
CA ASN A 50 5.00 17.74 1.06
C ASN A 50 3.65 18.40 0.71
N ILE A 51 2.54 17.66 0.78
CA ILE A 51 1.18 18.17 0.57
C ILE A 51 0.57 18.41 1.95
N PRO A 52 -0.05 19.59 2.23
CA PRO A 52 -0.79 19.80 3.46
C PRO A 52 -1.83 18.69 3.67
N LEU A 53 -1.97 18.21 4.91
CA LEU A 53 -2.86 17.07 5.17
C LEU A 53 -4.33 17.36 4.83
N ASP A 54 -4.80 18.59 5.04
CA ASP A 54 -6.16 19.00 4.70
C ASP A 54 -6.40 18.89 3.18
N ASP A 55 -5.44 19.32 2.36
CA ASP A 55 -5.51 19.24 0.90
C ASP A 55 -5.46 17.78 0.42
N LEU A 56 -4.57 16.98 0.99
CA LEU A 56 -4.49 15.54 0.69
C LEU A 56 -5.79 14.83 1.05
N ALA A 57 -6.34 15.09 2.24
CA ALA A 57 -7.57 14.45 2.71
C ALA A 57 -8.78 14.85 1.86
N LYS A 58 -8.91 16.12 1.49
CA LYS A 58 -9.93 16.60 0.58
C LYS A 58 -9.85 15.86 -0.76
N PHE A 59 -8.67 15.86 -1.38
CA PHE A 59 -8.46 15.18 -2.66
C PHE A 59 -8.70 13.66 -2.57
N ALA A 60 -8.21 13.01 -1.51
CA ALA A 60 -8.42 11.57 -1.28
C ALA A 60 -9.90 11.21 -1.21
N SER A 61 -10.71 12.04 -0.53
CA SER A 61 -12.17 11.87 -0.47
C SER A 61 -12.81 12.05 -1.85
N GLU A 62 -12.41 13.07 -2.62
CA GLU A 62 -12.92 13.34 -3.96
C GLU A 62 -12.67 12.20 -4.96
N ILE A 63 -11.52 11.52 -4.86
CA ILE A 63 -11.17 10.37 -5.72
C ILE A 63 -11.69 9.03 -5.18
N GLY A 64 -12.42 9.02 -4.06
CA GLY A 64 -13.12 7.85 -3.53
C GLY A 64 -12.33 6.97 -2.58
N LEU A 65 -11.15 7.39 -2.11
CA LEU A 65 -10.42 6.71 -1.04
C LEU A 65 -11.27 6.63 0.23
N LYS A 66 -10.98 5.67 1.08
CA LYS A 66 -11.67 5.43 2.36
C LYS A 66 -10.89 5.93 3.56
N GLY A 67 -9.61 6.23 3.39
CA GLY A 67 -8.79 6.72 4.50
C GLY A 67 -7.39 7.15 4.11
N ILE A 68 -6.67 7.62 5.11
CA ILE A 68 -5.23 7.90 5.06
C ILE A 68 -4.53 6.89 5.98
N ASP A 69 -3.52 6.25 5.45
CA ASP A 69 -2.76 5.21 6.11
C ASP A 69 -1.49 5.75 6.77
N LEU A 70 -0.95 5.01 7.76
CA LEU A 70 0.24 5.38 8.52
C LEU A 70 0.16 6.84 9.06
N LEU A 71 -1.03 7.19 9.57
CA LEU A 71 -1.27 8.51 10.17
C LEU A 71 -0.98 8.42 11.67
N ASN A 72 0.27 8.68 12.04
CA ASN A 72 0.81 8.36 13.35
C ASN A 72 0.58 9.44 14.42
N ASP A 73 0.35 10.69 14.02
CA ASP A 73 0.00 11.76 14.95
C ASP A 73 -1.52 11.79 15.20
N PRO A 74 -1.98 11.56 16.45
CA PRO A 74 -3.40 11.63 16.77
C PRO A 74 -4.05 13.00 16.50
N ASN A 75 -3.26 14.07 16.49
CA ASN A 75 -3.75 15.41 16.17
C ASN A 75 -4.17 15.56 14.70
N ASP A 76 -3.67 14.69 13.83
CA ASP A 76 -4.01 14.66 12.41
C ASP A 76 -5.33 13.92 12.12
N TRP A 77 -5.81 13.07 13.03
CA TRP A 77 -7.00 12.25 12.79
C TRP A 77 -8.29 13.05 12.58
N PRO A 78 -8.57 14.14 13.34
CA PRO A 78 -9.74 14.98 13.08
C PRO A 78 -9.71 15.61 11.68
N VAL A 79 -8.54 15.93 11.14
CA VAL A 79 -8.40 16.54 9.81
C VAL A 79 -8.94 15.60 8.73
N VAL A 80 -8.56 14.32 8.75
CA VAL A 80 -9.04 13.36 7.74
C VAL A 80 -10.52 13.01 7.94
N LYS A 81 -10.98 12.93 9.19
CA LYS A 81 -12.39 12.65 9.52
C LYS A 81 -13.34 13.73 9.02
N LYS A 82 -12.93 14.98 8.95
CA LYS A 82 -13.67 16.11 8.38
C LYS A 82 -14.14 15.83 6.95
N TYR A 83 -13.40 15.02 6.20
CA TYR A 83 -13.71 14.62 4.83
C TYR A 83 -14.36 13.24 4.70
N GLY A 84 -14.82 12.65 5.79
CA GLY A 84 -15.42 11.32 5.82
C GLY A 84 -14.41 10.18 5.66
N LEU A 85 -13.12 10.47 5.80
CA LEU A 85 -12.04 9.48 5.77
C LEU A 85 -11.73 8.99 7.19
N ILE A 86 -11.08 7.83 7.28
CA ILE A 86 -10.53 7.34 8.55
C ILE A 86 -9.01 7.21 8.47
N PRO A 87 -8.30 7.30 9.61
CA PRO A 87 -6.95 6.77 9.70
C PRO A 87 -7.03 5.24 9.61
N THR A 88 -6.47 4.64 8.54
CA THR A 88 -6.60 3.18 8.34
C THR A 88 -5.59 2.37 9.13
N MET A 89 -4.48 2.99 9.49
CA MET A 89 -3.42 2.45 10.32
C MET A 89 -2.65 3.54 11.05
N THR A 90 -2.18 3.23 12.25
CA THR A 90 -1.27 4.06 13.03
C THR A 90 -0.18 3.20 13.67
N SER A 91 0.81 3.84 14.32
CA SER A 91 1.86 3.12 15.05
C SER A 91 1.29 2.25 16.17
N GLY A 92 1.76 1.00 16.24
CA GLY A 92 1.53 0.10 17.37
C GLY A 92 2.70 0.17 18.35
N ALA A 93 3.79 -0.53 18.04
CA ALA A 93 5.00 -0.53 18.85
C ALA A 93 6.24 -0.85 18.03
N GLY A 94 7.39 -0.34 18.49
CA GLY A 94 8.69 -0.61 17.90
C GLY A 94 9.00 0.19 16.64
N THR A 95 10.16 -0.12 16.08
CA THR A 95 10.68 0.45 14.83
C THR A 95 11.16 -0.67 13.92
N ILE A 96 11.40 -0.39 12.64
CA ILE A 96 11.87 -1.41 11.69
C ILE A 96 13.10 -2.16 12.22
N PRO A 97 14.17 -1.51 12.73
CA PRO A 97 15.35 -2.25 13.22
C PRO A 97 15.18 -2.85 14.61
N ASP A 98 14.29 -2.33 15.45
CA ASP A 98 14.18 -2.71 16.87
C ASP A 98 12.71 -2.89 17.27
N ALA A 99 12.26 -4.16 17.26
CA ALA A 99 10.87 -4.50 17.59
C ALA A 99 10.74 -5.93 18.18
N CYS A 100 9.74 -6.69 17.75
CA CYS A 100 9.25 -7.89 18.43
C CYS A 100 10.25 -9.03 18.60
N ASN A 101 11.26 -9.18 17.75
CA ASN A 101 12.30 -10.20 17.90
C ASN A 101 13.30 -9.89 19.03
N ARG A 102 13.29 -8.66 19.56
CA ARG A 102 14.18 -8.17 20.60
C ARG A 102 13.57 -8.37 21.98
N LYS A 103 13.89 -9.49 22.64
CA LYS A 103 13.36 -9.86 23.95
C LYS A 103 13.63 -8.80 25.03
N ASP A 104 14.77 -8.14 24.94
CA ASP A 104 15.17 -7.04 25.83
C ASP A 104 14.26 -5.78 25.69
N LEU A 105 13.53 -5.67 24.60
CA LEU A 105 12.60 -4.57 24.36
C LEU A 105 11.13 -4.89 24.69
N HIS A 106 10.79 -6.15 25.02
CA HIS A 106 9.40 -6.57 25.17
C HIS A 106 8.60 -5.74 26.16
N ASP A 107 9.17 -5.38 27.31
CA ASP A 107 8.49 -4.59 28.33
C ASP A 107 8.18 -3.15 27.86
N LYS A 108 9.08 -2.59 27.03
CA LYS A 108 8.88 -1.28 26.40
C LYS A 108 7.78 -1.38 25.33
N LEU A 109 7.88 -2.36 24.43
CA LEU A 109 6.91 -2.58 23.35
C LEU A 109 5.51 -2.84 23.90
N GLU A 110 5.39 -3.61 24.97
CA GLU A 110 4.11 -3.85 25.64
C GLU A 110 3.46 -2.56 26.11
N LYS A 111 4.22 -1.66 26.74
CA LYS A 111 3.72 -0.34 27.19
C LYS A 111 3.29 0.53 26.01
N GLU A 112 4.03 0.49 24.89
CA GLU A 112 3.65 1.19 23.67
C GLU A 112 2.32 0.68 23.13
N PHE A 113 2.12 -0.64 23.01
CA PHE A 113 0.85 -1.26 22.62
C PHE A 113 -0.28 -0.92 23.60
N GLN A 114 -0.02 -0.96 24.91
CA GLN A 114 -1.02 -0.59 25.95
C GLN A 114 -1.49 0.86 25.82
N THR A 115 -0.67 1.73 25.28
CA THR A 115 -1.02 3.13 25.00
C THR A 115 -1.74 3.26 23.64
N ASN A 116 -1.20 2.65 22.60
CA ASN A 116 -1.59 2.94 21.22
C ASN A 116 -2.86 2.17 20.79
N ILE A 117 -3.07 0.93 21.25
CA ILE A 117 -4.25 0.13 20.90
C ILE A 117 -5.55 0.77 21.44
N PRO A 118 -5.68 1.13 22.73
CA PRO A 118 -6.89 1.81 23.22
C PRO A 118 -7.14 3.14 22.51
N ARG A 119 -6.09 3.94 22.30
CA ARG A 119 -6.17 5.22 21.58
C ARG A 119 -6.68 5.03 20.15
N ALA A 120 -6.18 4.02 19.43
CA ALA A 120 -6.64 3.67 18.08
C ALA A 120 -8.14 3.30 18.10
N ALA A 121 -8.56 2.45 19.02
CA ALA A 121 -9.96 2.02 19.18
C ALA A 121 -10.91 3.20 19.44
N GLU A 122 -10.57 4.06 20.40
CA GLU A 122 -11.35 5.26 20.77
C GLU A 122 -11.55 6.20 19.59
N ASN A 123 -10.63 6.18 18.65
CA ASN A 123 -10.66 7.03 17.47
C ASN A 123 -11.11 6.33 16.19
N GLY A 124 -11.52 5.06 16.26
CA GLY A 124 -12.00 4.30 15.10
C GLY A 124 -10.89 3.93 14.11
N VAL A 125 -9.62 3.87 14.56
CA VAL A 125 -8.49 3.37 13.78
C VAL A 125 -8.46 1.86 13.89
N PRO A 126 -8.64 1.11 12.77
CA PRO A 126 -8.83 -0.34 12.83
C PRO A 126 -7.53 -1.13 13.02
N ASN A 127 -6.39 -0.56 12.65
CA ASN A 127 -5.12 -1.27 12.60
C ASN A 127 -3.98 -0.49 13.27
N VAL A 128 -3.06 -1.22 13.89
CA VAL A 128 -1.78 -0.69 14.37
C VAL A 128 -0.63 -1.51 13.77
N ILE A 129 0.41 -0.84 13.27
CA ILE A 129 1.57 -1.48 12.67
C ILE A 129 2.62 -1.85 13.71
N THR A 130 3.28 -2.97 13.48
CA THR A 130 4.50 -3.38 14.21
C THR A 130 5.46 -4.12 13.28
N PHE A 131 6.67 -4.36 13.77
CA PHE A 131 7.77 -4.94 13.00
C PHE A 131 8.37 -6.14 13.72
N SER A 132 9.09 -6.99 12.99
CA SER A 132 9.89 -8.04 13.63
C SER A 132 11.13 -7.47 14.31
N GLY A 133 11.78 -6.54 13.66
CA GLY A 133 13.13 -6.08 14.00
C GLY A 133 14.19 -6.72 13.07
N ASN A 134 15.43 -6.20 13.15
CA ASN A 134 16.57 -6.75 12.45
C ASN A 134 17.12 -7.98 13.16
N ARG A 135 17.73 -8.91 12.41
CA ARG A 135 18.34 -10.14 12.95
C ARG A 135 19.46 -9.84 13.93
N LYS A 136 20.37 -8.94 13.60
CA LYS A 136 21.54 -8.60 14.42
C LYS A 136 22.30 -9.87 14.88
N GLY A 137 22.43 -10.84 13.96
CA GLY A 137 23.08 -12.13 14.22
C GLY A 137 22.19 -13.19 14.90
N MET A 138 20.97 -12.89 15.25
CA MET A 138 19.97 -13.84 15.78
C MET A 138 19.50 -14.79 14.69
N SER A 139 19.27 -16.05 15.03
CA SER A 139 18.68 -17.01 14.10
C SER A 139 17.21 -16.71 13.83
N ASP A 140 16.71 -17.11 12.65
CA ASP A 140 15.29 -16.91 12.28
C ASP A 140 14.34 -17.65 13.25
N GLY A 141 14.75 -18.80 13.78
CA GLY A 141 13.98 -19.57 14.76
C GLY A 141 13.88 -18.86 16.12
N GLU A 142 15.00 -18.33 16.63
CA GLU A 142 15.01 -17.58 17.89
C GLU A 142 14.21 -16.28 17.77
N GLY A 143 14.38 -15.54 16.67
CA GLY A 143 13.63 -14.32 16.46
C GLY A 143 12.13 -14.56 16.26
N MET A 144 11.76 -15.67 15.63
CA MET A 144 10.37 -16.11 15.54
C MET A 144 9.77 -16.35 16.93
N GLU A 145 10.47 -17.11 17.77
CA GLU A 145 10.00 -17.41 19.12
C GLU A 145 9.82 -16.13 19.94
N ASN A 146 10.79 -15.24 19.91
CA ASN A 146 10.72 -13.95 20.60
C ASN A 146 9.54 -13.11 20.09
N THR A 147 9.32 -13.07 18.77
CA THR A 147 8.19 -12.34 18.16
C THR A 147 6.84 -12.93 18.61
N VAL A 148 6.71 -14.25 18.63
CA VAL A 148 5.51 -14.94 19.12
C VAL A 148 5.27 -14.62 20.60
N VAL A 149 6.31 -14.65 21.44
CA VAL A 149 6.22 -14.30 22.88
C VAL A 149 5.72 -12.87 23.05
N MET A 150 6.29 -11.90 22.31
CA MET A 150 5.85 -10.49 22.37
C MET A 150 4.40 -10.32 21.97
N LEU A 151 3.99 -10.85 20.83
CA LEU A 151 2.63 -10.72 20.33
C LEU A 151 1.59 -11.41 21.22
N ASN A 152 1.96 -12.52 21.87
CA ASN A 152 1.09 -13.19 22.87
C ASN A 152 0.84 -12.33 24.12
N ARG A 153 1.76 -11.44 24.52
CA ARG A 153 1.54 -10.52 25.65
C ARG A 153 0.43 -9.51 25.37
N VAL A 154 0.23 -9.14 24.09
CA VAL A 154 -0.64 -8.02 23.71
C VAL A 154 -1.87 -8.40 22.88
N LYS A 155 -1.96 -9.65 22.39
CA LYS A 155 -3.09 -10.09 21.56
C LYS A 155 -4.44 -9.92 22.27
N GLY A 156 -4.54 -10.22 23.55
CA GLY A 156 -5.77 -10.06 24.33
C GLY A 156 -6.23 -8.60 24.42
N LEU A 157 -5.29 -7.66 24.45
CA LEU A 157 -5.60 -6.23 24.39
C LEU A 157 -6.17 -5.84 23.02
N ALA A 158 -5.55 -6.33 21.93
CA ALA A 158 -6.02 -6.11 20.57
C ALA A 158 -7.43 -6.68 20.36
N GLU A 159 -7.68 -7.88 20.85
CA GLU A 159 -9.00 -8.54 20.81
C GLU A 159 -10.06 -7.75 21.58
N LYS A 160 -9.75 -7.34 22.81
CA LYS A 160 -10.64 -6.53 23.66
C LYS A 160 -11.06 -5.23 22.98
N HIS A 161 -10.14 -4.55 22.32
CA HIS A 161 -10.38 -3.27 21.68
C HIS A 161 -10.80 -3.37 20.21
N ASN A 162 -10.89 -4.57 19.65
CA ASN A 162 -11.23 -4.82 18.24
C ASN A 162 -10.29 -4.09 17.27
N VAL A 163 -9.02 -3.94 17.62
CA VAL A 163 -7.95 -3.35 16.80
C VAL A 163 -7.01 -4.46 16.34
N THR A 164 -6.60 -4.44 15.07
CA THR A 164 -5.71 -5.46 14.53
C THR A 164 -4.25 -5.00 14.61
N ILE A 165 -3.39 -5.82 15.22
CA ILE A 165 -1.94 -5.66 15.14
C ILE A 165 -1.49 -6.25 13.81
N CYS A 166 -0.87 -5.44 12.95
CA CYS A 166 -0.36 -5.82 11.66
C CYS A 166 1.17 -5.91 11.71
N LEU A 167 1.71 -7.13 11.65
CA LEU A 167 3.15 -7.39 11.52
C LEU A 167 3.55 -7.20 10.06
N GLU A 168 4.40 -6.25 9.76
CA GLU A 168 4.77 -5.92 8.40
C GLU A 168 5.85 -6.83 7.81
N LEU A 169 5.62 -7.25 6.58
CA LEU A 169 6.58 -7.94 5.72
C LEU A 169 7.40 -6.91 4.94
N LEU A 170 8.72 -6.88 5.14
CA LEU A 170 9.64 -5.96 4.45
C LEU A 170 10.75 -6.72 3.71
N ASN A 171 11.34 -6.10 2.68
CA ASN A 171 12.47 -6.71 1.99
C ASN A 171 13.80 -6.44 2.70
N SER A 172 14.61 -7.48 2.87
CA SER A 172 15.99 -7.39 3.38
C SER A 172 17.04 -7.27 2.27
N LYS A 173 16.65 -7.46 1.01
CA LYS A 173 17.58 -7.43 -0.14
C LYS A 173 18.02 -6.00 -0.50
N VAL A 174 17.11 -5.02 -0.44
CA VAL A 174 17.32 -3.67 -0.98
C VAL A 174 17.18 -2.62 0.11
N ASP A 175 15.98 -2.50 0.73
CA ASP A 175 15.60 -1.33 1.51
C ASP A 175 15.89 -1.46 3.01
N HIS A 176 15.67 -2.65 3.59
CA HIS A 176 15.73 -2.88 5.03
C HIS A 176 16.68 -4.04 5.36
N LYS A 177 17.96 -3.85 5.05
CA LYS A 177 18.99 -4.89 5.30
C LYS A 177 18.88 -5.45 6.71
N ASP A 178 19.03 -6.79 6.80
CA ASP A 178 18.97 -7.53 8.05
C ASP A 178 17.57 -7.65 8.69
N TYR A 179 16.51 -7.09 8.08
CA TYR A 179 15.14 -7.25 8.60
C TYR A 179 14.72 -8.73 8.62
N MET A 180 14.03 -9.16 9.70
CA MET A 180 13.80 -10.59 9.92
C MET A 180 12.53 -11.12 9.26
N CYS A 181 11.40 -10.40 9.33
CA CYS A 181 10.13 -10.81 8.72
C CYS A 181 10.12 -10.46 7.22
N ASP A 182 11.05 -11.05 6.46
CA ASP A 182 11.29 -10.74 5.06
C ASP A 182 10.76 -11.80 4.07
N HIS A 183 10.09 -12.83 4.59
CA HIS A 183 9.41 -13.86 3.80
C HIS A 183 8.03 -14.17 4.38
N THR A 184 7.04 -14.35 3.49
CA THR A 184 5.66 -14.62 3.87
C THR A 184 5.52 -15.88 4.73
N ALA A 185 6.29 -16.93 4.44
CA ALA A 185 6.24 -18.18 5.20
C ALA A 185 6.63 -17.98 6.67
N TRP A 186 7.67 -17.15 6.94
CA TRP A 186 8.09 -16.83 8.30
C TRP A 186 7.00 -16.02 9.04
N GLY A 187 6.47 -14.98 8.40
CA GLY A 187 5.42 -14.16 8.99
C GLY A 187 4.14 -14.96 9.25
N ALA A 188 3.70 -15.77 8.29
CA ALA A 188 2.51 -16.62 8.43
C ALA A 188 2.65 -17.63 9.57
N GLU A 189 3.84 -18.20 9.78
CA GLU A 189 4.10 -19.11 10.90
C GLU A 189 4.00 -18.37 12.25
N VAL A 190 4.52 -17.15 12.35
CA VAL A 190 4.31 -16.30 13.55
C VAL A 190 2.83 -16.12 13.83
N ILE A 191 2.03 -15.71 12.82
CA ILE A 191 0.59 -15.49 12.98
C ILE A 191 -0.14 -16.76 13.42
N LYS A 192 0.20 -17.92 12.85
CA LYS A 192 -0.36 -19.24 13.24
C LYS A 192 -0.08 -19.54 14.71
N ARG A 193 1.16 -19.36 15.18
CA ARG A 193 1.54 -19.63 16.57
C ARG A 193 0.89 -18.68 17.56
N VAL A 194 0.76 -17.40 17.22
CA VAL A 194 0.04 -16.42 18.05
C VAL A 194 -1.44 -16.76 18.14
N ASN A 195 -2.03 -17.28 17.05
CA ASN A 195 -3.41 -17.75 16.95
C ASN A 195 -4.43 -16.74 17.52
N SER A 196 -4.44 -15.53 16.93
CA SER A 196 -5.40 -14.46 17.27
C SER A 196 -6.07 -13.91 16.02
N PRO A 197 -7.37 -13.63 16.05
CA PRO A 197 -8.04 -12.93 14.95
C PRO A 197 -7.57 -11.48 14.79
N ARG A 198 -6.90 -10.92 15.82
CA ARG A 198 -6.43 -9.53 15.86
C ARG A 198 -4.91 -9.37 15.77
N VAL A 199 -4.20 -10.43 15.39
CA VAL A 199 -2.78 -10.38 15.04
C VAL A 199 -2.63 -10.98 13.66
N LYS A 200 -2.27 -10.16 12.68
CA LYS A 200 -2.23 -10.50 11.26
C LYS A 200 -1.00 -9.90 10.60
N LEU A 201 -0.79 -10.23 9.33
CA LEU A 201 0.23 -9.63 8.49
C LEU A 201 -0.29 -8.34 7.84
N LEU A 202 0.60 -7.37 7.71
CA LEU A 202 0.58 -6.40 6.65
C LEU A 202 1.43 -6.97 5.51
N PHE A 203 0.81 -7.25 4.37
CA PHE A 203 1.48 -7.77 3.19
C PHE A 203 1.81 -6.59 2.26
N ASP A 204 3.06 -6.13 2.31
CA ASP A 204 3.53 -5.13 1.37
C ASP A 204 3.95 -5.82 0.07
N ILE A 205 3.16 -5.58 -0.98
CA ILE A 205 3.33 -6.24 -2.28
C ILE A 205 4.66 -5.82 -2.94
N TYR A 206 5.09 -4.57 -2.77
CA TYR A 206 6.39 -4.11 -3.27
C TYR A 206 7.54 -4.88 -2.63
N HIS A 207 7.52 -5.02 -1.31
CA HIS A 207 8.56 -5.74 -0.58
C HIS A 207 8.57 -7.23 -0.92
N MET A 208 7.41 -7.86 -1.01
CA MET A 208 7.34 -9.29 -1.30
C MET A 208 7.65 -9.61 -2.77
N GLN A 209 7.40 -8.68 -3.70
CA GLN A 209 7.87 -8.84 -5.08
C GLN A 209 9.39 -8.93 -5.14
N ILE A 210 10.11 -8.09 -4.38
CA ILE A 210 11.58 -8.11 -4.30
C ILE A 210 12.10 -9.41 -3.67
N MET A 211 11.43 -9.91 -2.64
CA MET A 211 11.89 -11.08 -1.90
C MET A 211 11.52 -12.40 -2.55
N GLU A 212 10.26 -12.56 -2.94
CA GLU A 212 9.65 -13.86 -3.26
C GLU A 212 9.10 -13.91 -4.70
N GLY A 213 8.51 -12.82 -5.22
CA GLY A 213 7.72 -12.87 -6.45
C GLY A 213 6.45 -13.70 -6.26
N ASP A 214 5.88 -14.24 -7.35
CA ASP A 214 4.68 -15.10 -7.35
C ASP A 214 3.53 -14.59 -6.44
N ILE A 215 3.33 -13.29 -6.47
CA ILE A 215 2.51 -12.52 -5.52
C ILE A 215 1.09 -13.06 -5.37
N ILE A 216 0.41 -13.36 -6.49
CA ILE A 216 -1.01 -13.76 -6.46
C ILE A 216 -1.19 -15.12 -5.77
N ARG A 217 -0.31 -16.09 -6.03
CA ARG A 217 -0.37 -17.39 -5.37
C ARG A 217 -0.07 -17.25 -3.90
N THR A 218 0.99 -16.55 -3.55
CA THR A 218 1.39 -16.29 -2.15
C THR A 218 0.27 -15.62 -1.35
N ILE A 219 -0.41 -14.61 -1.92
CA ILE A 219 -1.58 -13.98 -1.30
C ILE A 219 -2.71 -15.01 -1.09
N ARG A 220 -3.07 -15.80 -2.10
CA ARG A 220 -4.16 -16.78 -2.01
C ARG A 220 -3.92 -17.84 -0.93
N GLU A 221 -2.71 -18.37 -0.85
CA GLU A 221 -2.34 -19.39 0.12
C GLU A 221 -2.29 -18.87 1.57
N ASN A 222 -1.98 -17.57 1.75
CA ASN A 222 -1.82 -16.96 3.05
C ASN A 222 -2.93 -15.95 3.42
N PHE A 223 -4.00 -15.88 2.64
CA PHE A 223 -5.04 -14.86 2.76
C PHE A 223 -5.62 -14.73 4.18
N GLN A 224 -5.87 -15.86 4.86
CA GLN A 224 -6.39 -15.88 6.23
C GLN A 224 -5.46 -15.22 7.27
N HIS A 225 -4.20 -15.02 6.92
CA HIS A 225 -3.19 -14.40 7.78
C HIS A 225 -2.98 -12.92 7.51
N ILE A 226 -3.60 -12.35 6.46
CA ILE A 226 -3.40 -10.98 5.99
C ILE A 226 -4.59 -10.11 6.36
N ALA A 227 -4.33 -8.93 6.96
CA ALA A 227 -5.36 -7.94 7.29
C ALA A 227 -5.19 -6.61 6.55
N HIS A 228 -4.02 -6.35 5.97
CA HIS A 228 -3.71 -5.09 5.31
C HIS A 228 -2.75 -5.31 4.14
N PHE A 229 -2.86 -4.49 3.11
CA PHE A 229 -1.94 -4.51 1.97
C PHE A 229 -1.34 -3.14 1.74
N HIS A 230 -0.04 -3.11 1.40
CA HIS A 230 0.61 -1.97 0.80
C HIS A 230 0.96 -2.21 -0.67
N THR A 231 0.96 -1.14 -1.47
CA THR A 231 1.30 -1.16 -2.89
C THR A 231 2.47 -0.23 -3.18
N GLY A 232 3.28 -0.58 -4.17
CA GLY A 232 4.35 0.27 -4.68
C GLY A 232 4.92 -0.34 -5.96
N GLY A 233 5.22 0.49 -6.97
CA GLY A 233 5.80 0.01 -8.23
C GLY A 233 7.20 -0.56 -8.02
N ASN A 234 7.46 -1.77 -8.50
CA ASN A 234 8.78 -2.41 -8.44
C ASN A 234 9.38 -2.52 -9.84
N PRO A 235 10.63 -2.06 -10.03
CA PRO A 235 11.56 -1.51 -9.05
C PRO A 235 11.28 -0.06 -8.64
N GLY A 236 11.81 0.35 -7.50
CA GLY A 236 11.97 1.75 -7.09
C GLY A 236 10.87 2.33 -6.21
N ARG A 237 9.80 1.58 -5.89
CA ARG A 237 8.68 2.00 -5.04
C ARG A 237 8.00 3.28 -5.53
N ASN A 238 7.86 3.42 -6.85
CA ASN A 238 7.24 4.55 -7.50
C ASN A 238 5.82 4.22 -7.98
N GLU A 239 5.31 4.96 -8.99
CA GLU A 239 3.97 4.78 -9.57
C GLU A 239 3.67 3.31 -9.94
N LEU A 240 2.38 2.98 -9.99
CA LEU A 240 1.89 1.64 -10.37
C LEU A 240 1.69 1.48 -11.90
N ASP A 241 2.27 2.39 -12.69
CA ASP A 241 2.11 2.46 -14.14
C ASP A 241 2.95 1.41 -14.91
N ASP A 242 3.08 1.58 -16.23
CA ASP A 242 3.78 0.64 -17.10
C ASP A 242 5.32 0.68 -16.97
N THR A 243 5.87 1.51 -16.08
CA THR A 243 7.32 1.60 -15.84
C THR A 243 7.83 0.62 -14.80
N GLN A 244 6.96 -0.26 -14.30
CA GLN A 244 7.23 -1.24 -13.25
C GLN A 244 6.76 -2.65 -13.67
N GLU A 245 7.12 -3.70 -12.93
CA GLU A 245 6.99 -5.10 -13.36
C GLU A 245 5.71 -5.82 -12.91
N LEU A 246 4.91 -5.26 -11.96
CA LEU A 246 3.72 -5.90 -11.42
C LEU A 246 2.48 -5.59 -12.28
N ASN A 247 1.66 -6.60 -12.57
CA ASN A 247 0.34 -6.38 -13.16
C ASN A 247 -0.69 -6.01 -12.07
N TRP A 248 -0.72 -4.74 -11.68
CA TRP A 248 -1.55 -4.26 -10.58
C TRP A 248 -3.04 -4.52 -10.72
N ARG A 249 -3.58 -4.41 -11.94
CA ARG A 249 -5.00 -4.73 -12.16
C ARG A 249 -5.31 -6.18 -11.84
N THR A 250 -4.43 -7.10 -12.23
CA THR A 250 -4.60 -8.54 -11.96
C THR A 250 -4.39 -8.85 -10.48
N VAL A 251 -3.44 -8.21 -9.82
CA VAL A 251 -3.19 -8.35 -8.38
C VAL A 251 -4.40 -7.83 -7.59
N ALA A 252 -4.87 -6.62 -7.87
CA ALA A 252 -6.05 -6.02 -7.22
C ALA A 252 -7.29 -6.90 -7.41
N LYS A 253 -7.50 -7.41 -8.64
CA LYS A 253 -8.60 -8.34 -8.92
C LYS A 253 -8.51 -9.62 -8.08
N ALA A 254 -7.32 -10.21 -7.96
CA ALA A 254 -7.12 -11.41 -7.15
C ALA A 254 -7.46 -11.18 -5.67
N ILE A 255 -7.08 -10.04 -5.11
CA ILE A 255 -7.44 -9.65 -3.74
C ILE A 255 -8.95 -9.43 -3.60
N ALA A 256 -9.57 -8.74 -4.56
CA ALA A 256 -11.02 -8.49 -4.56
C ALA A 256 -11.83 -9.80 -4.68
N ASP A 257 -11.38 -10.75 -5.49
CA ASP A 257 -12.04 -12.06 -5.67
C ASP A 257 -11.97 -12.94 -4.40
N LEU A 258 -11.05 -12.67 -3.48
CA LEU A 258 -10.99 -13.26 -2.14
C LEU A 258 -11.92 -12.58 -1.14
N ASN A 259 -12.70 -11.59 -1.58
CA ASN A 259 -13.64 -10.84 -0.75
C ASN A 259 -12.98 -10.10 0.42
N PHE A 260 -11.80 -9.51 0.17
CA PHE A 260 -11.01 -8.82 1.18
C PHE A 260 -11.76 -7.64 1.80
N GLN A 261 -11.79 -7.59 3.15
CA GLN A 261 -12.53 -6.59 3.91
C GLN A 261 -11.64 -5.51 4.56
N GLY A 262 -10.33 -5.68 4.50
CA GLY A 262 -9.34 -4.71 5.00
C GLY A 262 -9.10 -3.56 4.03
N TYR A 263 -7.96 -2.91 4.15
CA TYR A 263 -7.56 -1.79 3.29
C TYR A 263 -6.35 -2.15 2.44
N ILE A 264 -6.34 -1.59 1.23
CA ILE A 264 -5.15 -1.54 0.38
C ILE A 264 -4.66 -0.09 0.39
N ALA A 265 -3.47 0.14 0.93
CA ALA A 265 -2.89 1.47 1.01
C ALA A 265 -1.83 1.67 -0.07
N HIS A 266 -1.97 2.77 -0.82
CA HIS A 266 -0.98 3.17 -1.81
C HIS A 266 0.24 3.76 -1.12
N GLU A 267 1.34 3.02 -1.15
CA GLU A 267 2.60 3.34 -0.48
C GLU A 267 3.74 3.41 -1.50
N PHE A 268 3.62 4.33 -2.43
CA PHE A 268 4.66 4.61 -3.42
C PHE A 268 5.10 6.07 -3.37
N VAL A 269 6.34 6.32 -3.80
CA VAL A 269 6.93 7.67 -3.86
C VAL A 269 6.72 8.22 -5.28
N PRO A 270 5.79 9.16 -5.48
CA PRO A 270 5.52 9.71 -6.81
C PRO A 270 6.75 10.42 -7.41
N LYS A 271 7.06 10.11 -8.66
CA LYS A 271 8.04 10.85 -9.48
C LYS A 271 7.39 11.96 -10.32
N ARG A 272 6.10 11.80 -10.61
CA ARG A 272 5.28 12.76 -11.34
C ARG A 272 4.46 13.61 -10.37
N ASP A 273 3.45 14.31 -10.86
CA ASP A 273 2.50 15.02 -9.98
C ASP A 273 1.85 14.05 -8.98
N PRO A 274 2.03 14.26 -7.67
CA PRO A 274 1.64 13.26 -6.67
C PRO A 274 0.15 12.95 -6.64
N LEU A 275 -0.71 13.96 -6.84
CA LEU A 275 -2.15 13.77 -6.79
C LEU A 275 -2.67 13.05 -8.04
N THR A 276 -2.11 13.37 -9.20
CA THR A 276 -2.39 12.65 -10.45
C THR A 276 -1.97 11.18 -10.33
N SER A 277 -0.74 10.92 -9.86
CA SER A 277 -0.23 9.56 -9.65
C SER A 277 -1.11 8.76 -8.68
N LEU A 278 -1.59 9.38 -7.60
CA LEU A 278 -2.50 8.74 -6.65
C LEU A 278 -3.84 8.39 -7.28
N ARG A 279 -4.44 9.31 -8.05
CA ARG A 279 -5.69 9.04 -8.77
C ARG A 279 -5.55 7.89 -9.76
N GLU A 280 -4.47 7.85 -10.52
CA GLU A 280 -4.18 6.77 -11.47
C GLU A 280 -4.07 5.41 -10.76
N ALA A 281 -3.37 5.35 -9.63
CA ALA A 281 -3.25 4.14 -8.82
C ALA A 281 -4.60 3.65 -8.30
N VAL A 282 -5.46 4.57 -7.82
CA VAL A 282 -6.82 4.26 -7.36
C VAL A 282 -7.66 3.67 -8.49
N LEU A 283 -7.64 4.29 -9.69
CA LEU A 283 -8.39 3.80 -10.85
C LEU A 283 -7.87 2.46 -11.38
N LEU A 284 -6.55 2.26 -11.33
CA LEU A 284 -5.92 0.99 -11.74
C LEU A 284 -6.33 -0.18 -10.85
N CYS A 285 -6.45 0.07 -9.53
CA CYS A 285 -6.83 -0.94 -8.53
C CYS A 285 -8.36 -1.04 -8.32
N ASP A 286 -9.17 -0.24 -9.00
CA ASP A 286 -10.64 -0.35 -8.98
C ASP A 286 -11.13 -1.42 -9.96
N VAL A 287 -11.38 -2.65 -9.47
CA VAL A 287 -11.59 -3.88 -10.25
C VAL A 287 -12.97 -4.50 -10.03
#